data_279b6ec0b20e5401072bef8b4df2c54c
#
_entry.id   279b6ec0b20e5401072bef8b4df2c54c
#
_cell.length_a   1.000
_cell.length_b   1.000
_cell.length_c   1.000
_cell.angle_alpha   90.00
_cell.angle_beta   90.00
_cell.angle_gamma   90.00
#
_symmetry.space_group_name_H-M   'P 1'
#
loop_
_entity.id
_entity.type
_entity.pdbx_description
1 polymer ?
#
loop_
_entity_poly.entity_id
_entity_poly.type
_entity_poly.pdbx_seq_one_letter_code
_entity_poly.pdbx_strand_id
1 'polypeptide(L)'
;GELKQKCYIIPEPRAELFYFPGTGNRLHAAFTQSSQNLHMLSNSSVGIPSDMWIPANGQLKPAVMKQVALGYERSLAKGMYTLSLETYYRKTNHIVDFVDNANIFLNNQIETQLTTGYSKAYGAEFYISKNSGRLTGWISYTFSRARNYIATLGDKEYPPVYDRPHSLKIFLNYEAGRKRRCAFAATFSYNSGMNLTLPIAHYRVNGTAFYIYSTRNGYRAPAFHELNLSMTCKTGKRGRLILSVMNVYNRKNVFTIYTSRDDYDFSDIGMHKMYLYGALPSISYQFTF
;
A
#
# COMPACT_ATOMS: atom_id res chain seq x y z
N GLY A 1 -18.24 16.71 27.34
CA GLY A 1 -18.33 17.87 26.47
C GLY A 1 -19.21 17.54 25.29
N GLU A 2 -20.16 18.39 24.96
CA GLU A 2 -21.02 18.21 23.79
C GLU A 2 -20.15 18.25 22.51
N LEU A 3 -20.26 17.21 21.68
CA LEU A 3 -19.68 17.19 20.35
C LEU A 3 -20.36 18.29 19.53
N LYS A 4 -19.69 19.41 19.31
CA LYS A 4 -20.19 20.47 18.42
C LYS A 4 -20.25 19.92 17.00
N GLN A 5 -21.44 19.57 16.54
CA GLN A 5 -21.67 19.22 15.14
C GLN A 5 -21.31 20.43 14.28
N LYS A 6 -20.46 20.22 13.27
CA LYS A 6 -20.09 21.22 12.30
C LYS A 6 -20.33 20.66 10.90
N CYS A 7 -21.09 21.38 10.09
CA CYS A 7 -21.27 21.06 8.68
C CYS A 7 -20.09 21.64 7.88
N TYR A 8 -19.50 20.83 7.00
CA TYR A 8 -18.45 21.22 6.08
C TYR A 8 -18.96 21.11 4.65
N ILE A 9 -18.85 22.18 3.88
CA ILE A 9 -19.13 22.19 2.43
C ILE A 9 -17.78 22.37 1.74
N ILE A 10 -17.32 21.33 1.08
CA ILE A 10 -16.00 21.30 0.41
C ILE A 10 -16.22 20.96 -1.07
N PRO A 11 -15.95 21.88 -2.00
CA PRO A 11 -16.03 21.58 -3.43
C PRO A 11 -14.95 20.58 -3.82
N GLU A 12 -15.27 19.66 -4.72
CA GLU A 12 -14.37 18.64 -5.24
C GLU A 12 -14.22 18.73 -6.77
N PRO A 13 -13.60 19.81 -7.28
CA PRO A 13 -13.39 19.97 -8.71
C PRO A 13 -12.45 18.88 -9.24
N ARG A 14 -12.78 18.40 -10.44
CA ARG A 14 -11.95 17.48 -11.23
C ARG A 14 -11.90 17.99 -12.65
N ALA A 15 -10.72 18.09 -13.22
CA ALA A 15 -10.49 18.50 -14.58
C ALA A 15 -9.43 17.62 -15.22
N GLU A 16 -9.65 17.23 -16.46
CA GLU A 16 -8.71 16.44 -17.23
C GLU A 16 -8.64 16.97 -18.65
N LEU A 17 -7.43 17.11 -19.16
CA LEU A 17 -7.14 17.59 -20.51
C LEU A 17 -6.37 16.49 -21.25
N PHE A 18 -6.85 16.15 -22.44
CA PHE A 18 -6.19 15.19 -23.34
C PHE A 18 -5.66 15.89 -24.58
N TYR A 19 -4.47 15.47 -25.00
CA TYR A 19 -3.87 15.87 -26.26
C TYR A 19 -3.38 14.63 -27.01
N PHE A 20 -3.70 14.53 -28.28
CA PHE A 20 -3.40 13.38 -29.15
C PHE A 20 -2.41 13.78 -30.25
N PRO A 21 -1.09 13.77 -30.00
CA PRO A 21 -0.07 14.14 -31.00
C PRO A 21 0.15 12.99 -31.98
N GLY A 22 -0.81 12.81 -32.91
CA GLY A 22 -0.77 11.75 -33.92
C GLY A 22 -1.28 10.40 -33.46
N THR A 23 -1.20 9.41 -34.34
CA THR A 23 -1.79 8.07 -34.14
C THR A 23 -1.08 7.30 -33.02
N GLY A 24 -1.87 6.82 -32.06
CA GLY A 24 -1.41 5.95 -30.98
C GLY A 24 -0.68 6.67 -29.82
N ASN A 25 -0.63 8.00 -29.83
CA ASN A 25 -0.07 8.78 -28.73
C ASN A 25 -1.20 9.52 -27.99
N ARG A 26 -1.13 9.54 -26.67
CA ARG A 26 -2.03 10.28 -25.79
C ARG A 26 -1.24 10.94 -24.67
N LEU A 27 -1.33 12.23 -24.55
CA LEU A 27 -0.87 13.00 -23.39
C LEU A 27 -2.09 13.41 -22.58
N HIS A 28 -1.96 13.42 -21.26
CA HIS A 28 -3.01 13.94 -20.40
C HIS A 28 -2.42 14.72 -19.23
N ALA A 29 -3.19 15.69 -18.78
CA ALA A 29 -2.94 16.45 -17.57
C ALA A 29 -4.22 16.45 -16.74
N ALA A 30 -4.13 16.11 -15.46
CA ALA A 30 -5.27 16.02 -14.57
C ALA A 30 -5.08 16.85 -13.31
N PHE A 31 -6.16 17.46 -12.84
CA PHE A 31 -6.27 18.06 -11.52
C PHE A 31 -7.46 17.44 -10.80
N THR A 32 -7.26 17.06 -9.54
CA THR A 32 -8.32 16.50 -8.70
C THR A 32 -8.23 17.10 -7.29
N GLN A 33 -9.36 17.52 -6.77
CA GLN A 33 -9.55 17.78 -5.35
C GLN A 33 -10.60 16.81 -4.80
N SER A 34 -10.32 16.22 -3.65
CA SER A 34 -11.27 15.37 -2.91
C SER A 34 -11.18 15.61 -1.43
N SER A 35 -12.24 15.27 -0.70
CA SER A 35 -12.29 15.38 0.75
C SER A 35 -12.68 14.06 1.39
N GLN A 36 -12.26 13.88 2.64
CA GLN A 36 -12.60 12.71 3.44
C GLN A 36 -13.04 13.16 4.83
N ASN A 37 -14.28 12.82 5.19
CA ASN A 37 -14.90 13.19 6.47
C ASN A 37 -14.67 12.17 7.58
N LEU A 38 -14.11 11.01 7.27
CA LEU A 38 -13.75 9.97 8.25
C LEU A 38 -12.25 9.80 8.27
N HIS A 39 -11.64 9.94 9.44
CA HIS A 39 -10.23 9.69 9.67
C HIS A 39 -10.04 8.29 10.22
N MET A 40 -9.25 7.47 9.53
CA MET A 40 -8.82 6.18 10.05
C MET A 40 -7.53 6.36 10.83
N LEU A 41 -7.56 5.97 12.09
CA LEU A 41 -6.41 6.00 12.99
C LEU A 41 -6.00 4.57 13.30
N SER A 42 -4.77 4.24 13.00
CA SER A 42 -4.19 2.94 13.29
C SER A 42 -3.09 3.08 14.32
N ASN A 43 -3.17 2.28 15.37
CA ASN A 43 -2.13 2.20 16.39
C ASN A 43 -1.11 1.11 16.08
N SER A 44 -1.28 0.39 14.99
CA SER A 44 -0.39 -0.69 14.60
C SER A 44 0.03 -0.57 13.14
N SER A 45 1.16 -1.18 12.82
CA SER A 45 1.63 -1.32 11.43
C SER A 45 0.82 -2.32 10.60
N VAL A 46 -0.10 -3.02 11.23
CA VAL A 46 -0.97 -4.03 10.65
C VAL A 46 -2.40 -3.56 10.88
N GLY A 47 -3.19 -3.45 9.82
CA GLY A 47 -4.63 -3.19 9.92
C GLY A 47 -5.29 -4.30 10.73
N ILE A 48 -5.46 -4.05 12.02
CA ILE A 48 -6.15 -4.95 12.95
C ILE A 48 -7.52 -4.35 13.28
N PRO A 49 -8.45 -5.15 13.84
CA PRO A 49 -9.78 -4.66 14.23
C PRO A 49 -9.80 -3.49 15.22
N SER A 50 -8.64 -3.13 15.76
CA SER A 50 -8.46 -1.96 16.65
C SER A 50 -8.28 -0.63 15.92
N ASP A 51 -8.27 -0.60 14.57
CA ASP A 51 -8.27 0.64 13.82
C ASP A 51 -9.55 1.41 14.10
N MET A 52 -9.38 2.69 14.43
CA MET A 52 -10.47 3.56 14.87
C MET A 52 -10.86 4.51 13.75
N TRP A 53 -12.16 4.64 13.51
CA TRP A 53 -12.70 5.61 12.55
C TRP A 53 -13.33 6.77 13.29
N ILE A 54 -12.78 7.97 13.11
CA ILE A 54 -13.27 9.19 13.77
C ILE A 54 -13.82 10.14 12.73
N PRO A 55 -15.09 10.58 12.86
CA PRO A 55 -15.67 11.55 11.94
C PRO A 55 -15.08 12.95 12.16
N ALA A 56 -15.02 13.73 11.10
CA ALA A 56 -14.71 15.15 11.17
C ALA A 56 -15.77 15.86 12.05
N ASN A 57 -15.34 16.78 12.88
CA ASN A 57 -16.16 17.48 13.82
C ASN A 57 -15.66 18.93 14.01
N GLY A 58 -16.09 19.64 15.06
CA GLY A 58 -15.66 21.02 15.33
C GLY A 58 -14.15 21.17 15.59
N GLN A 59 -13.46 20.11 16.01
CA GLN A 59 -12.03 20.10 16.32
C GLN A 59 -11.20 19.48 15.15
N LEU A 60 -11.72 18.42 14.54
CA LEU A 60 -11.07 17.69 13.45
C LEU A 60 -11.72 18.07 12.11
N LYS A 61 -11.00 18.83 11.29
CA LYS A 61 -11.47 19.21 9.96
C LYS A 61 -11.37 18.00 9.00
N PRO A 62 -12.24 17.92 7.98
CA PRO A 62 -12.09 16.95 6.91
C PRO A 62 -10.70 17.01 6.27
N ALA A 63 -10.14 15.85 5.94
CA ALA A 63 -8.93 15.82 5.13
C ALA A 63 -9.25 16.28 3.70
N VAL A 64 -8.44 17.18 3.15
CA VAL A 64 -8.61 17.72 1.79
C VAL A 64 -7.36 17.42 0.99
N MET A 65 -7.52 16.61 -0.04
CA MET A 65 -6.47 16.23 -0.97
C MET A 65 -6.57 17.04 -2.27
N LYS A 66 -5.43 17.53 -2.75
CA LYS A 66 -5.24 18.10 -4.08
C LYS A 66 -4.14 17.34 -4.81
N GLN A 67 -4.41 16.95 -6.04
CA GLN A 67 -3.46 16.23 -6.88
C GLN A 67 -3.39 16.85 -8.26
N VAL A 68 -2.17 16.92 -8.78
CA VAL A 68 -1.89 17.13 -10.20
C VAL A 68 -1.21 15.87 -10.74
N ALA A 69 -1.55 15.48 -11.97
CA ALA A 69 -0.93 14.36 -12.66
C ALA A 69 -0.68 14.72 -14.12
N LEU A 70 0.42 14.18 -14.66
CA LEU A 70 0.79 14.26 -16.06
C LEU A 70 1.09 12.86 -16.57
N GLY A 71 0.48 12.48 -17.67
CA GLY A 71 0.66 11.15 -18.23
C GLY A 71 0.89 11.16 -19.73
N TYR A 72 1.66 10.17 -20.19
CA TYR A 72 1.87 9.86 -21.59
C TYR A 72 1.62 8.39 -21.83
N GLU A 73 0.82 8.09 -22.84
CA GLU A 73 0.55 6.72 -23.30
C GLU A 73 0.86 6.60 -24.79
N ARG A 74 1.46 5.49 -25.16
CA ARG A 74 1.73 5.16 -26.56
C ARG A 74 1.31 3.74 -26.86
N SER A 75 0.48 3.61 -27.89
CA SER A 75 0.09 2.34 -28.50
C SER A 75 0.96 2.08 -29.74
N LEU A 76 1.62 0.93 -29.78
CA LEU A 76 2.53 0.49 -30.84
C LEU A 76 2.02 -0.76 -31.54
N ALA A 77 2.43 -0.95 -32.81
CA ALA A 77 2.12 -2.15 -33.59
C ALA A 77 0.61 -2.47 -33.59
N LYS A 78 -0.25 -1.45 -33.88
CA LYS A 78 -1.72 -1.57 -33.94
C LYS A 78 -2.33 -2.09 -32.61
N GLY A 79 -1.81 -1.64 -31.46
CA GLY A 79 -2.31 -2.02 -30.14
C GLY A 79 -1.68 -3.29 -29.56
N MET A 80 -0.69 -3.89 -30.26
CA MET A 80 0.02 -5.06 -29.71
C MET A 80 0.80 -4.71 -28.45
N TYR A 81 1.39 -3.52 -28.38
CA TYR A 81 2.11 -3.02 -27.22
C TYR A 81 1.49 -1.72 -26.74
N THR A 82 1.40 -1.55 -25.43
CA THR A 82 1.03 -0.30 -24.78
C THR A 82 2.14 0.09 -23.81
N LEU A 83 2.57 1.34 -23.90
CA LEU A 83 3.53 1.96 -22.98
C LEU A 83 2.81 3.11 -22.28
N SER A 84 2.97 3.25 -20.97
CA SER A 84 2.42 4.37 -20.22
C SER A 84 3.44 4.85 -19.19
N LEU A 85 3.53 6.16 -19.05
CA LEU A 85 4.29 6.83 -18.00
C LEU A 85 3.38 7.90 -17.40
N GLU A 86 3.18 7.84 -16.08
CA GLU A 86 2.43 8.85 -15.35
C GLU A 86 3.26 9.38 -14.19
N THR A 87 3.18 10.68 -13.94
CA THR A 87 3.79 11.33 -12.79
C THR A 87 2.73 12.11 -12.03
N TYR A 88 2.85 12.17 -10.71
CA TYR A 88 1.90 12.90 -9.90
C TYR A 88 2.55 13.59 -8.71
N TYR A 89 1.92 14.66 -8.26
CA TYR A 89 2.17 15.30 -6.98
C TYR A 89 0.84 15.50 -6.25
N ARG A 90 0.81 15.09 -4.98
CA ARG A 90 -0.36 15.14 -4.11
C ARG A 90 -0.02 15.83 -2.80
N LYS A 91 -0.91 16.72 -2.36
CA LYS A 91 -0.87 17.30 -1.00
C LYS A 91 -2.21 17.09 -0.32
N THR A 92 -2.18 16.52 0.88
CA THR A 92 -3.36 16.29 1.72
C THR A 92 -3.21 17.12 2.98
N ASN A 93 -4.12 18.06 3.21
CA ASN A 93 -4.20 18.85 4.44
C ASN A 93 -5.13 18.18 5.44
N HIS A 94 -4.94 18.48 6.73
CA HIS A 94 -5.73 17.98 7.85
C HIS A 94 -5.68 16.44 7.96
N ILE A 95 -4.50 15.84 7.72
CA ILE A 95 -4.27 14.47 8.16
C ILE A 95 -4.30 14.45 9.69
N VAL A 96 -4.73 13.34 10.26
CA VAL A 96 -4.83 13.15 11.71
C VAL A 96 -3.90 12.01 12.11
N ASP A 97 -3.25 12.16 13.26
CA ASP A 97 -2.42 11.13 13.87
C ASP A 97 -2.49 11.25 15.39
N PHE A 98 -2.05 10.24 16.13
CA PHE A 98 -1.93 10.30 17.57
C PHE A 98 -0.74 11.18 18.00
N VAL A 99 -0.89 11.87 19.13
CA VAL A 99 0.26 12.46 19.82
C VAL A 99 1.20 11.36 20.32
N ASP A 100 2.46 11.71 20.61
CA ASP A 100 3.37 10.75 21.21
C ASP A 100 2.88 10.33 22.59
N ASN A 101 2.99 9.03 22.89
CA ASN A 101 2.49 8.42 24.13
C ASN A 101 0.98 8.60 24.35
N ALA A 102 0.19 8.69 23.29
CA ALA A 102 -1.26 8.81 23.38
C ALA A 102 -1.89 7.70 24.24
N ASN A 103 -2.74 8.10 25.19
CA ASN A 103 -3.56 7.17 25.95
C ASN A 103 -4.83 6.86 25.16
N ILE A 104 -4.85 5.72 24.47
CA ILE A 104 -5.94 5.32 23.56
C ILE A 104 -6.86 4.25 24.15
N PHE A 105 -6.43 3.56 25.22
CA PHE A 105 -7.19 2.47 25.80
C PHE A 105 -8.26 3.01 26.76
N LEU A 106 -9.54 2.68 26.47
CA LEU A 106 -10.71 3.12 27.28
C LEU A 106 -10.76 4.63 27.54
N ASN A 107 -10.28 5.45 26.59
CA ASN A 107 -10.26 6.89 26.71
C ASN A 107 -11.51 7.52 26.08
N ASN A 108 -12.40 8.06 26.92
CA ASN A 108 -13.63 8.75 26.48
C ASN A 108 -13.37 10.11 25.82
N GLN A 109 -12.13 10.62 25.86
CA GLN A 109 -11.72 11.90 25.28
C GLN A 109 -10.60 11.68 24.27
N ILE A 110 -10.77 10.70 23.37
CA ILE A 110 -9.76 10.29 22.41
C ILE A 110 -9.31 11.44 21.51
N GLU A 111 -10.19 12.41 21.23
CA GLU A 111 -9.88 13.59 20.41
C GLU A 111 -8.77 14.45 21.01
N THR A 112 -8.59 14.44 22.33
CA THR A 112 -7.49 15.17 23.01
C THR A 112 -6.13 14.53 22.76
N GLN A 113 -6.12 13.28 22.30
CA GLN A 113 -4.93 12.52 21.97
C GLN A 113 -4.57 12.60 20.48
N LEU A 114 -5.27 13.44 19.72
CA LEU A 114 -5.11 13.57 18.30
C LEU A 114 -4.47 14.90 17.93
N THR A 115 -3.73 14.87 16.85
CA THR A 115 -3.08 16.03 16.27
C THR A 115 -3.24 16.04 14.77
N THR A 116 -3.09 17.21 14.14
CA THR A 116 -3.33 17.39 12.71
C THR A 116 -2.14 18.00 11.99
N GLY A 117 -2.01 17.68 10.72
CA GLY A 117 -0.96 18.22 9.89
C GLY A 117 -1.25 18.07 8.40
N TYR A 118 -0.21 17.89 7.60
CA TYR A 118 -0.34 17.63 6.17
C TYR A 118 0.53 16.46 5.73
N SER A 119 0.14 15.87 4.60
CA SER A 119 0.92 14.87 3.87
C SER A 119 1.25 15.38 2.48
N LYS A 120 2.45 15.08 2.00
CA LYS A 120 2.86 15.24 0.60
C LYS A 120 3.19 13.87 0.04
N ALA A 121 2.78 13.62 -1.20
CA ALA A 121 3.18 12.42 -1.92
C ALA A 121 3.48 12.76 -3.38
N TYR A 122 4.49 12.12 -3.95
CA TYR A 122 4.83 12.25 -5.35
C TYR A 122 5.35 10.92 -5.88
N GLY A 123 5.20 10.71 -7.16
CA GLY A 123 5.64 9.47 -7.77
C GLY A 123 5.64 9.49 -9.29
N ALA A 124 6.17 8.41 -9.83
CA ALA A 124 6.16 8.09 -11.24
C ALA A 124 5.75 6.62 -11.42
N GLU A 125 4.86 6.35 -12.35
CA GLU A 125 4.33 5.03 -12.69
C GLU A 125 4.68 4.72 -14.14
N PHE A 126 5.36 3.60 -14.34
CA PHE A 126 5.71 3.08 -15.65
C PHE A 126 4.95 1.78 -15.88
N TYR A 127 4.36 1.66 -17.06
CA TYR A 127 3.64 0.46 -17.46
C TYR A 127 3.97 0.10 -18.91
N ILE A 128 4.23 -1.17 -19.14
CA ILE A 128 4.36 -1.75 -20.49
C ILE A 128 3.54 -3.03 -20.56
N SER A 129 2.77 -3.21 -21.62
CA SER A 129 2.05 -4.45 -21.89
C SER A 129 2.26 -4.94 -23.32
N LYS A 130 2.17 -6.26 -23.47
CA LYS A 130 2.05 -6.97 -24.73
C LYS A 130 0.71 -7.71 -24.73
N ASN A 131 -0.23 -7.24 -25.57
CA ASN A 131 -1.65 -7.60 -25.52
C ASN A 131 -2.02 -8.76 -26.44
N SER A 132 -1.13 -9.18 -27.34
CA SER A 132 -1.46 -10.22 -28.32
C SER A 132 -0.28 -11.15 -28.61
N GLY A 133 -0.59 -12.33 -29.19
CA GLY A 133 0.36 -13.41 -29.49
C GLY A 133 0.25 -14.55 -28.48
N ARG A 134 1.19 -15.51 -28.55
CA ARG A 134 1.24 -16.65 -27.62
C ARG A 134 1.78 -16.25 -26.25
N LEU A 135 2.72 -15.32 -26.23
CA LEU A 135 3.25 -14.71 -25.02
C LEU A 135 2.62 -13.33 -24.88
N THR A 136 1.85 -13.13 -23.83
CA THR A 136 1.25 -11.86 -23.42
C THR A 136 1.66 -11.55 -21.98
N GLY A 137 1.47 -10.31 -21.56
CA GLY A 137 1.79 -9.92 -20.18
C GLY A 137 2.07 -8.44 -20.06
N TRP A 138 2.46 -8.05 -18.87
CA TRP A 138 2.76 -6.65 -18.55
C TRP A 138 3.77 -6.52 -17.42
N ILE A 139 4.42 -5.38 -17.39
CA ILE A 139 5.30 -4.92 -16.32
C ILE A 139 4.77 -3.58 -15.85
N SER A 140 4.58 -3.44 -14.55
CA SER A 140 4.23 -2.18 -13.90
C SER A 140 5.28 -1.88 -12.83
N TYR A 141 5.85 -0.70 -12.89
CA TYR A 141 6.77 -0.20 -11.87
C TYR A 141 6.31 1.16 -11.38
N THR A 142 6.21 1.29 -10.06
CA THR A 142 5.86 2.55 -9.40
C THR A 142 6.99 2.95 -8.48
N PHE A 143 7.49 4.16 -8.67
CA PHE A 143 8.27 4.88 -7.67
C PHE A 143 7.34 5.90 -6.98
N SER A 144 7.28 5.87 -5.64
CA SER A 144 6.48 6.83 -4.88
C SER A 144 7.15 7.20 -3.56
N ARG A 145 6.94 8.42 -3.12
CA ARG A 145 7.38 8.90 -1.80
C ARG A 145 6.25 9.64 -1.13
N ALA A 146 6.02 9.33 0.13
CA ALA A 146 5.10 10.06 0.99
C ALA A 146 5.81 10.61 2.22
N ARG A 147 5.41 11.81 2.66
CA ARG A 147 5.92 12.47 3.86
C ARG A 147 4.77 13.16 4.59
N ASN A 148 4.68 12.88 5.87
CA ASN A 148 3.78 13.57 6.79
C ASN A 148 4.54 14.63 7.55
N TYR A 149 3.87 15.73 7.85
CA TYR A 149 4.34 16.76 8.76
C TYR A 149 3.24 17.15 9.73
N ILE A 150 3.56 17.06 11.01
CA ILE A 150 2.68 17.45 12.12
C ILE A 150 3.55 18.19 13.13
N ALA A 151 3.31 19.49 13.29
CA ALA A 151 4.16 20.36 14.10
C ALA A 151 4.30 19.91 15.57
N THR A 152 3.26 19.34 16.15
CA THR A 152 3.28 18.83 17.54
C THR A 152 4.10 17.56 17.72
N LEU A 153 4.46 16.86 16.62
CA LEU A 153 5.27 15.64 16.64
C LEU A 153 6.74 15.92 16.29
N GLY A 154 7.11 17.17 16.08
CA GLY A 154 8.47 17.63 15.79
C GLY A 154 8.57 18.45 14.52
N ASP A 155 9.74 19.07 14.33
CA ASP A 155 9.98 20.01 13.21
C ASP A 155 10.40 19.32 11.89
N LYS A 156 10.33 17.98 11.84
CA LYS A 156 10.79 17.23 10.66
C LYS A 156 9.66 16.42 10.04
N GLU A 157 9.67 16.35 8.71
CA GLU A 157 8.80 15.42 7.97
C GLU A 157 9.22 13.97 8.27
N TYR A 158 8.23 13.09 8.42
CA TYR A 158 8.43 11.65 8.65
C TYR A 158 7.65 10.83 7.62
N PRO A 159 8.11 9.62 7.27
CA PRO A 159 7.39 8.75 6.34
C PRO A 159 6.15 8.16 7.03
N PRO A 160 4.99 8.08 6.39
CA PRO A 160 3.88 7.28 6.90
C PRO A 160 4.22 5.78 6.83
N VAL A 161 3.48 4.95 7.58
CA VAL A 161 3.65 3.49 7.62
C VAL A 161 3.58 2.89 6.21
N TYR A 162 2.68 3.39 5.37
CA TYR A 162 2.42 2.90 4.01
C TYR A 162 3.38 3.45 2.93
N ASP A 163 4.37 4.29 3.26
CA ASP A 163 5.38 4.75 2.28
C ASP A 163 6.25 3.59 1.81
N ARG A 164 5.96 3.08 0.62
CA ARG A 164 6.69 2.01 -0.05
C ARG A 164 7.27 2.53 -1.35
N PRO A 165 8.54 3.00 -1.35
CA PRO A 165 9.12 3.72 -2.48
C PRO A 165 9.12 2.97 -3.81
N HIS A 166 9.25 1.67 -3.78
CA HIS A 166 9.34 0.86 -4.99
C HIS A 166 8.28 -0.24 -4.96
N SER A 167 7.48 -0.31 -6.01
CA SER A 167 6.57 -1.41 -6.29
C SER A 167 6.79 -1.88 -7.72
N LEU A 168 7.07 -3.17 -7.90
CA LEU A 168 7.25 -3.81 -9.20
C LEU A 168 6.30 -5.00 -9.28
N LYS A 169 5.52 -5.07 -10.36
CA LYS A 169 4.73 -6.25 -10.72
C LYS A 169 5.03 -6.65 -12.14
N ILE A 170 5.23 -7.95 -12.34
CA ILE A 170 5.43 -8.55 -13.67
C ILE A 170 4.42 -9.68 -13.80
N PHE A 171 3.65 -9.65 -14.86
CA PHE A 171 2.75 -10.73 -15.23
C PHE A 171 3.10 -11.22 -16.61
N LEU A 172 3.29 -12.52 -16.76
CA LEU A 172 3.51 -13.19 -18.04
C LEU A 172 2.52 -14.35 -18.20
N ASN A 173 1.98 -14.50 -19.39
CA ASN A 173 1.12 -15.63 -19.75
C ASN A 173 1.56 -16.19 -21.10
N TYR A 174 1.83 -17.50 -21.14
CA TYR A 174 2.24 -18.21 -22.34
C TYR A 174 1.26 -19.31 -22.70
N GLU A 175 0.64 -19.20 -23.87
CA GLU A 175 -0.25 -20.22 -24.43
C GLU A 175 0.55 -21.28 -25.17
N ALA A 176 0.58 -22.50 -24.62
CA ALA A 176 1.37 -23.62 -25.12
C ALA A 176 0.56 -24.55 -26.05
N GLY A 177 1.33 -25.21 -26.94
CA GLY A 177 0.81 -26.20 -27.87
C GLY A 177 0.15 -25.61 -29.12
N ARG A 178 -0.06 -26.46 -30.15
CA ARG A 178 -0.62 -26.04 -31.45
C ARG A 178 -2.08 -25.55 -31.31
N LYS A 179 -2.87 -26.15 -30.42
CA LYS A 179 -4.27 -25.82 -30.17
C LYS A 179 -4.46 -24.90 -28.97
N ARG A 180 -3.39 -24.35 -28.39
CA ARG A 180 -3.41 -23.46 -27.20
C ARG A 180 -4.29 -24.02 -26.07
N ARG A 181 -4.15 -25.32 -25.78
CA ARG A 181 -4.93 -25.98 -24.75
C ARG A 181 -4.44 -25.71 -23.34
N CYS A 182 -3.15 -25.47 -23.19
CA CYS A 182 -2.54 -25.13 -21.89
C CYS A 182 -1.98 -23.72 -21.93
N ALA A 183 -2.14 -23.00 -20.82
CA ALA A 183 -1.52 -21.71 -20.57
C ALA A 183 -0.71 -21.79 -19.27
N PHE A 184 0.47 -21.20 -19.28
CA PHE A 184 1.36 -21.04 -18.14
C PHE A 184 1.40 -19.57 -17.80
N ALA A 185 1.14 -19.22 -16.53
CA ALA A 185 1.25 -17.87 -16.09
C ALA A 185 2.23 -17.75 -14.92
N ALA A 186 2.95 -16.63 -14.91
CA ALA A 186 3.87 -16.25 -13.84
C ALA A 186 3.56 -14.82 -13.40
N THR A 187 3.49 -14.62 -12.10
CA THR A 187 3.33 -13.29 -11.50
C THR A 187 4.45 -13.09 -10.48
N PHE A 188 5.28 -12.09 -10.73
CA PHE A 188 6.28 -11.63 -9.77
C PHE A 188 5.82 -10.32 -9.16
N SER A 189 5.91 -10.21 -7.82
CA SER A 189 5.58 -8.99 -7.08
C SER A 189 6.75 -8.63 -6.18
N TYR A 190 7.13 -7.35 -6.17
CA TYR A 190 8.10 -6.77 -5.27
C TYR A 190 7.54 -5.46 -4.70
N ASN A 191 7.64 -5.25 -3.39
CA ASN A 191 7.33 -3.99 -2.74
C ASN A 191 8.40 -3.68 -1.69
N SER A 192 8.83 -2.43 -1.62
CA SER A 192 9.62 -1.95 -0.48
C SER A 192 8.88 -2.25 0.83
N GLY A 193 9.63 -2.52 1.89
CA GLY A 193 9.05 -2.75 3.21
C GLY A 193 8.26 -1.54 3.73
N MET A 194 7.31 -1.80 4.61
CA MET A 194 6.60 -0.75 5.36
C MET A 194 7.52 -0.07 6.36
N ASN A 195 7.16 1.14 6.76
CA ASN A 195 7.87 1.84 7.83
C ASN A 195 7.25 1.50 9.18
N LEU A 196 8.09 1.42 10.21
CA LEU A 196 7.70 1.06 11.57
C LEU A 196 8.41 1.98 12.57
N THR A 197 7.78 2.21 13.70
CA THR A 197 8.43 2.78 14.88
C THR A 197 8.82 1.63 15.79
N LEU A 198 10.13 1.42 15.97
CA LEU A 198 10.65 0.35 16.80
C LEU A 198 11.32 0.92 18.05
N PRO A 199 11.24 0.23 19.20
CA PRO A 199 12.03 0.55 20.38
C PRO A 199 13.53 0.35 20.06
N ILE A 200 14.35 1.30 20.44
CA ILE A 200 15.82 1.28 20.28
C ILE A 200 16.54 1.00 21.60
N ALA A 201 15.86 1.26 22.72
CA ALA A 201 16.35 0.98 24.06
C ALA A 201 15.16 0.83 25.02
N HIS A 202 15.42 0.27 26.18
CA HIS A 202 14.48 0.27 27.29
C HIS A 202 15.24 0.47 28.61
N TYR A 203 14.54 0.95 29.62
CA TYR A 203 15.00 1.04 31.00
C TYR A 203 13.87 0.70 31.95
N ARG A 204 14.19 0.41 33.20
CA ARG A 204 13.20 0.04 34.20
C ARG A 204 13.24 0.99 35.38
N VAL A 205 12.04 1.31 35.86
CA VAL A 205 11.82 2.04 37.10
C VAL A 205 10.78 1.26 37.90
N ASN A 206 11.14 0.83 39.10
CA ASN A 206 10.26 0.09 40.01
C ASN A 206 9.56 -1.12 39.34
N GLY A 207 10.30 -1.92 38.55
CA GLY A 207 9.76 -3.09 37.85
C GLY A 207 8.97 -2.80 36.58
N THR A 208 8.66 -1.52 36.27
CA THR A 208 7.97 -1.12 35.04
C THR A 208 8.99 -0.82 33.94
N ALA A 209 8.81 -1.43 32.76
CA ALA A 209 9.66 -1.18 31.60
C ALA A 209 9.16 0.06 30.83
N PHE A 210 10.09 0.96 30.55
CA PHE A 210 9.89 2.12 29.70
C PHE A 210 10.71 1.96 28.43
N TYR A 211 10.08 2.20 27.27
CA TYR A 211 10.70 2.05 25.98
C TYR A 211 11.10 3.39 25.39
N ILE A 212 12.30 3.46 24.85
CA ILE A 212 12.77 4.58 24.04
C ILE A 212 12.61 4.15 22.57
N TYR A 213 11.81 4.90 21.83
CA TYR A 213 11.54 4.57 20.43
C TYR A 213 12.47 5.31 19.48
N SER A 214 12.68 4.74 18.31
CA SER A 214 13.30 5.42 17.17
C SER A 214 12.46 6.63 16.72
N THR A 215 12.98 7.37 15.74
CA THR A 215 12.14 8.38 15.05
C THR A 215 10.88 7.71 14.50
N ARG A 216 9.75 8.44 14.54
CA ARG A 216 8.44 7.93 14.09
C ARG A 216 8.56 7.35 12.68
N ASN A 217 8.17 6.08 12.52
CA ASN A 217 8.25 5.31 11.28
C ASN A 217 9.66 5.30 10.65
N GLY A 218 10.71 5.41 11.47
CA GLY A 218 12.10 5.53 11.02
C GLY A 218 12.73 4.21 10.54
N TYR A 219 12.19 3.08 10.95
CA TYR A 219 12.67 1.77 10.53
C TYR A 219 11.88 1.26 9.32
N ARG A 220 12.59 0.79 8.28
CA ARG A 220 11.96 0.13 7.14
C ARG A 220 12.08 -1.37 7.24
N ALA A 221 10.94 -2.07 7.27
CA ALA A 221 10.89 -3.52 7.28
C ALA A 221 11.54 -4.11 5.99
N PRO A 222 11.97 -5.38 6.02
CA PRO A 222 12.45 -6.06 4.82
C PRO A 222 11.43 -6.00 3.68
N ALA A 223 11.93 -5.89 2.44
CA ALA A 223 11.08 -5.85 1.26
C ALA A 223 10.29 -7.16 1.11
N PHE A 224 9.04 -7.00 0.68
CA PHE A 224 8.19 -8.10 0.26
C PHE A 224 8.50 -8.47 -1.19
N HIS A 225 8.67 -9.75 -1.48
CA HIS A 225 8.59 -10.23 -2.87
C HIS A 225 8.18 -11.69 -2.94
N GLU A 226 7.50 -12.05 -4.02
CA GLU A 226 7.04 -13.42 -4.27
C GLU A 226 6.94 -13.69 -5.78
N LEU A 227 7.09 -14.96 -6.14
CA LEU A 227 6.79 -15.48 -7.46
C LEU A 227 5.65 -16.50 -7.35
N ASN A 228 4.59 -16.27 -8.12
CA ASN A 228 3.45 -17.15 -8.23
C ASN A 228 3.43 -17.76 -9.63
N LEU A 229 3.27 -19.07 -9.71
CA LEU A 229 3.17 -19.80 -10.98
C LEU A 229 1.81 -20.48 -11.08
N SER A 230 1.26 -20.51 -12.26
CA SER A 230 0.06 -21.29 -12.55
C SER A 230 0.09 -21.93 -13.93
N MET A 231 -0.58 -23.07 -14.02
CA MET A 231 -0.85 -23.77 -15.28
C MET A 231 -2.34 -24.02 -15.38
N THR A 232 -2.93 -23.62 -16.49
CA THR A 232 -4.34 -23.88 -16.80
C THR A 232 -4.41 -24.73 -18.06
N CYS A 233 -5.01 -25.93 -18.01
CA CYS A 233 -5.20 -26.81 -19.15
C CYS A 233 -6.67 -27.14 -19.38
N LYS A 234 -7.14 -27.00 -20.62
CA LYS A 234 -8.48 -27.43 -21.05
C LYS A 234 -8.52 -28.95 -21.13
N THR A 235 -9.41 -29.58 -20.34
CA THR A 235 -9.64 -31.03 -20.30
C THR A 235 -10.91 -31.39 -21.06
N GLY A 236 -10.93 -31.18 -22.38
CA GLY A 236 -12.10 -31.36 -23.24
C GLY A 236 -12.81 -30.05 -23.58
N LYS A 237 -14.13 -30.17 -23.89
CA LYS A 237 -14.95 -29.00 -24.28
C LYS A 237 -15.44 -28.18 -23.09
N ARG A 238 -15.66 -28.82 -21.94
CA ARG A 238 -16.34 -28.25 -20.78
C ARG A 238 -15.48 -28.22 -19.51
N GLY A 239 -14.32 -28.87 -19.50
CA GLY A 239 -13.47 -29.00 -18.33
C GLY A 239 -12.21 -28.12 -18.42
N ARG A 240 -11.72 -27.65 -17.27
CA ARG A 240 -10.48 -26.91 -17.13
C ARG A 240 -9.80 -27.28 -15.82
N LEU A 241 -8.57 -27.77 -15.90
CA LEU A 241 -7.70 -28.05 -14.75
C LEU A 241 -6.80 -26.86 -14.51
N ILE A 242 -6.71 -26.37 -13.29
CA ILE A 242 -5.86 -25.28 -12.86
C ILE A 242 -4.96 -25.80 -11.74
N LEU A 243 -3.65 -25.71 -11.93
CA LEU A 243 -2.63 -25.97 -10.92
C LEU A 243 -1.94 -24.65 -10.63
N SER A 244 -1.73 -24.32 -9.38
CA SER A 244 -1.01 -23.09 -9.01
C SER A 244 -0.17 -23.28 -7.76
N VAL A 245 0.89 -22.50 -7.67
CA VAL A 245 1.74 -22.40 -6.48
C VAL A 245 1.98 -20.92 -6.23
N MET A 246 1.54 -20.45 -5.07
CA MET A 246 1.87 -19.12 -4.57
C MET A 246 3.20 -19.18 -3.83
N ASN A 247 4.01 -18.13 -3.97
CA ASN A 247 5.31 -18.01 -3.30
C ASN A 247 6.22 -19.23 -3.53
N VAL A 248 6.50 -19.53 -4.80
CA VAL A 248 7.18 -20.76 -5.28
C VAL A 248 8.51 -21.02 -4.56
N TYR A 249 9.27 -19.98 -4.25
CA TYR A 249 10.56 -20.10 -3.55
C TYR A 249 10.44 -20.00 -2.02
N ASN A 250 9.22 -20.12 -1.47
CA ASN A 250 8.95 -20.25 -0.03
C ASN A 250 9.57 -19.12 0.81
N ARG A 251 9.56 -17.88 0.30
CA ARG A 251 10.10 -16.74 1.04
C ARG A 251 9.24 -16.44 2.28
N LYS A 252 9.89 -16.26 3.41
CA LYS A 252 9.27 -15.75 4.63
C LYS A 252 9.12 -14.23 4.54
N ASN A 253 8.03 -13.78 3.92
CA ASN A 253 7.68 -12.36 3.82
C ASN A 253 7.19 -11.85 5.18
N VAL A 254 7.81 -10.79 5.66
CA VAL A 254 7.46 -10.20 6.96
C VAL A 254 6.10 -9.55 6.89
N PHE A 255 5.16 -10.03 7.71
CA PHE A 255 3.84 -9.43 7.87
C PHE A 255 3.88 -8.28 8.89
N THR A 256 4.48 -8.53 10.06
CA THR A 256 4.70 -7.51 11.09
C THR A 256 5.94 -7.84 11.90
N ILE A 257 6.43 -6.82 12.61
CA ILE A 257 7.49 -6.94 13.62
C ILE A 257 6.88 -6.51 14.95
N TYR A 258 6.99 -7.35 15.95
CA TYR A 258 6.48 -7.08 17.28
C TYR A 258 7.56 -7.35 18.33
N THR A 259 7.43 -6.73 19.48
CA THR A 259 8.28 -7.01 20.64
C THR A 259 7.55 -7.97 21.54
N SER A 260 8.22 -9.05 21.97
CA SER A 260 7.74 -9.90 23.04
C SER A 260 8.59 -9.71 24.28
N ARG A 261 7.95 -9.89 25.42
CA ARG A 261 8.63 -10.00 26.71
C ARG A 261 8.96 -11.48 26.90
N ASP A 262 10.20 -11.81 27.25
CA ASP A 262 10.49 -13.15 27.73
C ASP A 262 9.94 -13.27 29.15
N ASP A 263 9.07 -14.26 29.40
CA ASP A 263 8.41 -14.46 30.70
C ASP A 263 9.40 -14.89 31.79
N TYR A 264 10.58 -15.39 31.42
CA TYR A 264 11.61 -15.88 32.32
C TYR A 264 12.81 -14.95 32.49
N ASP A 265 13.19 -14.24 31.42
CA ASP A 265 14.24 -13.21 31.47
C ASP A 265 13.67 -11.84 31.15
N PHE A 266 13.25 -11.15 32.22
CA PHE A 266 12.73 -9.80 32.11
C PHE A 266 13.77 -8.77 31.64
N SER A 267 15.03 -9.15 31.43
CA SER A 267 16.09 -8.26 30.97
C SER A 267 16.13 -8.13 29.45
N ASP A 268 15.60 -9.12 28.72
CA ASP A 268 15.69 -9.15 27.25
C ASP A 268 14.33 -8.90 26.58
N ILE A 269 14.29 -7.90 25.68
CA ILE A 269 13.15 -7.61 24.84
C ILE A 269 13.50 -8.08 23.44
N GLY A 270 12.99 -9.25 23.09
CA GLY A 270 13.17 -9.83 21.77
C GLY A 270 12.31 -9.09 20.73
N MET A 271 12.90 -8.76 19.58
CA MET A 271 12.14 -8.35 18.40
C MET A 271 11.87 -9.55 17.50
N HIS A 272 10.61 -9.84 17.25
CA HIS A 272 10.16 -11.00 16.48
C HIS A 272 9.51 -10.56 15.16
N LYS A 273 9.77 -11.34 14.10
CA LYS A 273 9.14 -11.17 12.79
C LYS A 273 8.04 -12.21 12.65
N MET A 274 6.82 -11.76 12.38
CA MET A 274 5.71 -12.65 12.04
C MET A 274 5.64 -12.82 10.53
N TYR A 275 5.42 -14.04 10.09
CA TYR A 275 5.21 -14.45 8.70
C TYR A 275 3.86 -15.14 8.59
N LEU A 276 3.09 -14.86 7.53
CA LEU A 276 1.77 -15.47 7.39
C LEU A 276 1.81 -16.76 6.58
N TYR A 277 2.43 -16.72 5.40
CA TYR A 277 2.37 -17.83 4.45
C TYR A 277 3.75 -18.12 3.85
N GLY A 278 4.03 -19.42 3.68
CA GLY A 278 5.09 -19.93 2.83
C GLY A 278 4.60 -20.25 1.43
N ALA A 279 5.15 -21.32 0.81
CA ALA A 279 4.64 -21.83 -0.46
C ALA A 279 3.27 -22.50 -0.28
N LEU A 280 2.29 -22.09 -1.10
CA LEU A 280 0.93 -22.60 -1.07
C LEU A 280 0.56 -23.21 -2.44
N PRO A 281 0.61 -24.55 -2.58
CA PRO A 281 0.09 -25.21 -3.76
C PRO A 281 -1.44 -25.27 -3.75
N SER A 282 -2.05 -25.19 -4.92
CA SER A 282 -3.50 -25.32 -5.11
C SER A 282 -3.81 -26.06 -6.38
N ILE A 283 -4.86 -26.88 -6.34
CA ILE A 283 -5.46 -27.58 -7.50
C ILE A 283 -6.94 -27.24 -7.56
N SER A 284 -7.42 -26.89 -8.75
CA SER A 284 -8.83 -26.61 -8.98
C SER A 284 -9.28 -27.20 -10.31
N TYR A 285 -10.48 -27.74 -10.33
CA TYR A 285 -11.13 -28.22 -11.55
C TYR A 285 -12.44 -27.48 -11.75
N GLN A 286 -12.56 -26.81 -12.89
CA GLN A 286 -13.76 -26.09 -13.30
C GLN A 286 -14.50 -26.88 -14.38
N PHE A 287 -15.78 -27.06 -14.21
CA PHE A 287 -16.65 -27.72 -15.17
C PHE A 287 -17.85 -26.83 -15.47
N THR A 288 -18.18 -26.69 -16.78
CA THR A 288 -19.32 -25.89 -17.25
C THR A 288 -20.37 -26.86 -17.81
N PHE A 289 -21.59 -26.85 -17.29
CA PHE A 289 -22.71 -27.68 -17.73
C PHE A 289 -23.28 -27.27 -19.08
#